data_99fd202ff33383237e7d00f75d910c95
#
_entry.id   99fd202ff33383237e7d00f75d910c95
#
_cell.length_a   1.000
_cell.length_b   1.000
_cell.length_c   1.000
_cell.angle_alpha   90.00
_cell.angle_beta   90.00
_cell.angle_gamma   90.00
#
_symmetry.space_group_name_H-M   'P 1'
#
loop_
_entity.id
_entity.type
_entity.pdbx_description
1 polymer ?
#
loop_
_entity_poly.entity_id
_entity_poly.type
_entity_poly.pdbx_seq_one_letter_code
_entity_poly.pdbx_strand_id
1 'polypeptide(L)'
;DSEVKYVSVPRLFMAIISFAFAIYMVPGLWGAPLKAISAFAPPLYTQDFNLYKNEVHAAFDDYESGMAYAKKVNKPVMIDFSGFGCVNCRKMEASVWTDPKVKQMLENDYVLITLMVDDKTKLPQPIEIQENGKTRKLKTIGDKWSYLQRSKFGANAQPFYCLLYTSDAADE
;
A
#
# COMPACT_ATOMS: atom_id res chain seq x y z
N ASP A 1 13.88 -36.38 -20.78
CA ASP A 1 14.77 -36.68 -21.92
C ASP A 1 16.18 -36.91 -21.42
N SER A 2 16.48 -38.15 -21.07
CA SER A 2 17.79 -38.60 -20.54
C SER A 2 18.88 -38.75 -21.60
N GLU A 3 18.60 -38.38 -22.87
CA GLU A 3 19.53 -38.58 -23.98
C GLU A 3 20.14 -37.29 -24.57
N VAL A 4 19.96 -36.14 -23.93
CA VAL A 4 20.56 -34.89 -24.43
C VAL A 4 22.06 -34.88 -24.08
N LYS A 5 22.90 -35.26 -25.00
CA LYS A 5 24.36 -35.25 -24.84
C LYS A 5 24.99 -33.87 -24.79
N TYR A 6 24.32 -32.85 -25.33
CA TYR A 6 24.79 -31.46 -25.39
C TYR A 6 23.70 -30.48 -25.13
N VAL A 7 23.96 -29.47 -24.34
CA VAL A 7 23.05 -28.33 -24.09
C VAL A 7 23.43 -27.22 -25.05
N SER A 8 22.49 -26.74 -25.84
CA SER A 8 22.73 -25.59 -26.73
C SER A 8 22.97 -24.30 -25.91
N VAL A 9 23.81 -23.42 -26.44
CA VAL A 9 24.16 -22.15 -25.77
C VAL A 9 22.92 -21.35 -25.31
N PRO A 10 21.86 -21.18 -26.14
CA PRO A 10 20.65 -20.50 -25.68
C PRO A 10 19.94 -21.17 -24.48
N ARG A 11 19.91 -22.51 -24.47
CA ARG A 11 19.33 -23.27 -23.35
C ARG A 11 20.15 -23.10 -22.07
N LEU A 12 21.46 -23.04 -22.18
CA LEU A 12 22.34 -22.79 -21.03
C LEU A 12 22.10 -21.42 -20.45
N PHE A 13 22.01 -20.35 -21.29
CA PHE A 13 21.71 -18.99 -20.82
C PHE A 13 20.34 -18.92 -20.17
N MET A 14 19.31 -19.51 -20.76
CA MET A 14 17.97 -19.55 -20.16
C MET A 14 17.97 -20.25 -18.80
N ALA A 15 18.70 -21.37 -18.67
CA ALA A 15 18.83 -22.04 -17.39
C ALA A 15 19.55 -21.19 -16.34
N ILE A 16 20.64 -20.50 -16.71
CA ILE A 16 21.38 -19.61 -15.81
C ILE A 16 20.49 -18.46 -15.34
N ILE A 17 19.77 -17.80 -16.26
CA ILE A 17 18.85 -16.69 -15.93
C ILE A 17 17.76 -17.17 -14.99
N SER A 18 17.11 -18.30 -15.29
CA SER A 18 16.06 -18.86 -14.45
C SER A 18 16.56 -19.24 -13.06
N PHE A 19 17.76 -19.81 -12.98
CA PHE A 19 18.35 -20.19 -11.70
C PHE A 19 18.78 -18.97 -10.88
N ALA A 20 19.37 -17.96 -11.52
CA ALA A 20 19.72 -16.70 -10.87
C ALA A 20 18.46 -15.99 -10.33
N PHE A 21 17.38 -15.99 -11.10
CA PHE A 21 16.10 -15.46 -10.65
C PHE A 21 15.53 -16.25 -9.46
N ALA A 22 15.59 -17.57 -9.51
CA ALA A 22 15.16 -18.41 -8.38
C ALA A 22 15.96 -18.12 -7.10
N ILE A 23 17.30 -17.99 -7.19
CA ILE A 23 18.14 -17.60 -6.04
C ILE A 23 17.78 -16.22 -5.53
N TYR A 24 17.52 -15.25 -6.42
CA TYR A 24 17.10 -13.90 -6.05
C TYR A 24 15.78 -13.90 -5.27
N MET A 25 14.86 -14.82 -5.57
CA MET A 25 13.58 -14.96 -4.88
C MET A 25 13.67 -15.55 -3.47
N VAL A 26 14.74 -16.33 -3.18
CA VAL A 26 14.87 -17.05 -1.91
C VAL A 26 14.76 -16.16 -0.68
N PRO A 27 15.44 -14.99 -0.57
CA PRO A 27 15.29 -14.10 0.58
C PRO A 27 13.86 -13.58 0.78
N GLY A 28 13.09 -13.46 -0.31
CA GLY A 28 11.69 -13.04 -0.26
C GLY A 28 10.78 -13.99 0.52
N LEU A 29 11.15 -15.28 0.63
CA LEU A 29 10.40 -16.25 1.44
C LEU A 29 10.40 -15.89 2.93
N TRP A 30 11.37 -15.13 3.39
CA TRP A 30 11.49 -14.63 4.76
C TRP A 30 11.15 -13.13 4.88
N GLY A 31 10.47 -12.55 3.89
CA GLY A 31 10.02 -11.16 3.93
C GLY A 31 11.08 -10.12 3.56
N ALA A 32 12.21 -10.52 2.97
CA ALA A 32 13.18 -9.55 2.47
C ALA A 32 12.59 -8.75 1.30
N PRO A 33 12.78 -7.41 1.26
CA PRO A 33 12.25 -6.58 0.20
C PRO A 33 12.91 -6.90 -1.14
N LEU A 34 12.18 -7.53 -2.05
CA LEU A 34 12.63 -7.88 -3.40
C LEU A 34 12.45 -6.67 -4.32
N LYS A 35 13.38 -5.70 -4.27
CA LYS A 35 13.25 -4.40 -4.95
C LYS A 35 12.97 -4.50 -6.45
N ALA A 36 13.59 -5.46 -7.15
CA ALA A 36 13.41 -5.62 -8.60
C ALA A 36 12.00 -6.09 -9.01
N ILE A 37 11.30 -6.81 -8.12
CA ILE A 37 9.95 -7.33 -8.38
C ILE A 37 8.91 -6.82 -7.39
N SER A 38 9.25 -5.81 -6.58
CA SER A 38 8.36 -5.25 -5.54
C SER A 38 6.99 -4.84 -6.07
N ALA A 39 6.93 -4.47 -7.36
CA ALA A 39 5.68 -4.13 -8.04
C ALA A 39 4.70 -5.30 -8.21
N PHE A 40 5.18 -6.53 -8.17
CA PHE A 40 4.40 -7.76 -8.39
C PHE A 40 4.29 -8.62 -7.14
N ALA A 41 5.13 -8.33 -6.13
CA ALA A 41 5.07 -9.03 -4.86
C ALA A 41 3.82 -8.59 -4.07
N PRO A 42 3.11 -9.52 -3.39
CA PRO A 42 2.05 -9.13 -2.46
C PRO A 42 2.63 -8.25 -1.35
N PRO A 43 1.80 -7.40 -0.73
CA PRO A 43 2.22 -6.60 0.41
C PRO A 43 2.88 -7.47 1.48
N LEU A 44 4.00 -7.00 2.03
CA LEU A 44 4.78 -7.79 2.98
C LEU A 44 3.99 -8.15 4.24
N TYR A 45 3.06 -7.29 4.67
CA TYR A 45 2.17 -7.56 5.81
C TYR A 45 1.15 -8.69 5.59
N THR A 46 0.96 -9.13 4.33
CA THR A 46 0.10 -10.28 4.00
C THR A 46 0.84 -11.62 4.05
N GLN A 47 2.15 -11.60 4.33
CA GLN A 47 2.95 -12.82 4.42
C GLN A 47 2.84 -13.44 5.81
N ASP A 48 2.60 -14.74 5.89
CA ASP A 48 2.46 -15.49 7.15
C ASP A 48 3.78 -15.52 7.97
N PHE A 49 4.91 -15.32 7.32
CA PHE A 49 6.23 -15.43 7.92
C PHE A 49 7.16 -14.31 7.44
N ASN A 50 7.34 -13.26 8.27
CA ASN A 50 8.21 -12.13 7.98
C ASN A 50 9.25 -11.95 9.08
N LEU A 51 10.52 -12.18 8.76
CA LEU A 51 11.66 -11.95 9.67
C LEU A 51 12.18 -10.51 9.63
N TYR A 52 11.81 -9.74 8.62
CA TYR A 52 12.26 -8.36 8.44
C TYR A 52 11.20 -7.39 8.96
N LYS A 53 11.33 -7.00 10.23
CA LYS A 53 10.42 -6.02 10.89
C LYS A 53 10.66 -4.56 10.46
N ASN A 54 11.12 -4.32 9.24
CA ASN A 54 11.44 -2.97 8.77
C ASN A 54 10.29 -2.26 8.08
N GLU A 55 9.07 -2.82 8.14
CA GLU A 55 7.91 -2.21 7.52
C GLU A 55 7.27 -1.17 8.42
N VAL A 56 6.80 -0.11 7.79
CA VAL A 56 5.91 0.86 8.42
C VAL A 56 4.49 0.35 8.24
N HIS A 57 3.81 0.10 9.35
CA HIS A 57 2.40 -0.25 9.34
C HIS A 57 1.58 0.98 9.68
N ALA A 58 0.55 1.25 8.90
CA ALA A 58 -0.43 2.25 9.27
C ALA A 58 -1.11 1.83 10.59
N ALA A 59 -1.25 2.79 11.48
CA ALA A 59 -1.96 2.56 12.73
C ALA A 59 -3.48 2.43 12.54
N PHE A 60 -3.98 2.98 11.43
CA PHE A 60 -5.41 3.04 11.11
C PHE A 60 -5.66 2.77 9.63
N ASP A 61 -6.73 2.04 9.35
CA ASP A 61 -7.28 1.75 8.01
C ASP A 61 -8.63 2.43 7.76
N ASP A 62 -9.08 3.26 8.72
CA ASP A 62 -10.30 4.02 8.67
C ASP A 62 -10.05 5.50 8.99
N TYR A 63 -10.64 6.39 8.19
CA TYR A 63 -10.42 7.83 8.28
C TYR A 63 -10.90 8.41 9.61
N GLU A 64 -12.12 8.07 10.01
CA GLU A 64 -12.77 8.67 11.18
C GLU A 64 -12.05 8.29 12.48
N SER A 65 -11.69 7.00 12.61
CA SER A 65 -10.97 6.50 13.79
C SER A 65 -9.55 7.05 13.88
N GLY A 66 -8.85 7.14 12.75
CA GLY A 66 -7.51 7.72 12.69
C GLY A 66 -7.49 9.20 13.03
N MET A 67 -8.45 9.97 12.50
CA MET A 67 -8.59 11.41 12.79
C MET A 67 -8.94 11.66 14.27
N ALA A 68 -9.85 10.86 14.84
CA ALA A 68 -10.20 10.96 16.26
C ALA A 68 -8.99 10.69 17.16
N TYR A 69 -8.19 9.68 16.82
CA TYR A 69 -6.96 9.39 17.55
C TYR A 69 -5.93 10.52 17.43
N ALA A 70 -5.71 11.05 16.22
CA ALA A 70 -4.77 12.14 15.99
C ALA A 70 -5.12 13.40 16.79
N LYS A 71 -6.40 13.76 16.88
CA LYS A 71 -6.88 14.84 17.75
C LYS A 71 -6.56 14.56 19.21
N LYS A 72 -6.74 13.32 19.69
CA LYS A 72 -6.44 12.94 21.07
C LYS A 72 -4.97 13.06 21.43
N VAL A 73 -4.08 12.68 20.51
CA VAL A 73 -2.61 12.70 20.75
C VAL A 73 -1.95 14.01 20.29
N ASN A 74 -2.73 14.89 19.66
CA ASN A 74 -2.27 16.17 19.08
C ASN A 74 -1.09 16.01 18.13
N LYS A 75 -1.20 15.04 17.21
CA LYS A 75 -0.21 14.78 16.16
C LYS A 75 -0.80 15.06 14.79
N PRO A 76 0.01 15.56 13.84
CA PRO A 76 -0.41 15.66 12.45
C PRO A 76 -0.72 14.29 11.86
N VAL A 77 -1.59 14.28 10.86
CA VAL A 77 -2.04 13.06 10.17
C VAL A 77 -1.39 13.00 8.80
N MET A 78 -0.86 11.84 8.46
CA MET A 78 -0.53 11.50 7.09
C MET A 78 -1.54 10.47 6.59
N ILE A 79 -2.31 10.84 5.56
CA ILE A 79 -3.22 9.92 4.87
C ILE A 79 -2.53 9.39 3.63
N ASP A 80 -2.50 8.09 3.50
CA ASP A 80 -2.04 7.36 2.31
C ASP A 80 -3.25 6.73 1.62
N PHE A 81 -3.62 7.24 0.46
CA PHE A 81 -4.56 6.57 -0.42
C PHE A 81 -3.81 5.55 -1.27
N SER A 82 -3.98 4.30 -0.91
CA SER A 82 -3.29 3.15 -1.46
C SER A 82 -4.27 2.17 -2.12
N GLY A 83 -3.76 1.04 -2.60
CA GLY A 83 -4.57 -0.05 -3.13
C GLY A 83 -3.82 -1.38 -3.07
N PHE A 84 -4.55 -2.47 -2.91
CA PHE A 84 -3.97 -3.82 -2.93
C PHE A 84 -3.30 -4.13 -4.26
N GLY A 85 -3.88 -3.67 -5.38
CA GLY A 85 -3.31 -3.80 -6.72
C GLY A 85 -2.39 -2.66 -7.16
N CYS A 86 -2.03 -1.75 -6.26
CA CYS A 86 -1.26 -0.55 -6.59
C CYS A 86 0.25 -0.82 -6.65
N VAL A 87 0.76 -1.05 -7.85
CA VAL A 87 2.18 -1.28 -8.13
C VAL A 87 3.10 -0.16 -7.61
N ASN A 88 2.71 1.09 -7.81
CA ASN A 88 3.52 2.24 -7.39
C ASN A 88 3.51 2.40 -5.86
N CYS A 89 2.40 2.06 -5.20
CA CYS A 89 2.32 2.04 -3.73
C CYS A 89 3.35 1.05 -3.16
N ARG A 90 3.39 -0.17 -3.72
CA ARG A 90 4.39 -1.20 -3.31
C ARG A 90 5.83 -0.73 -3.52
N LYS A 91 6.11 -0.02 -4.62
CA LYS A 91 7.43 0.57 -4.86
C LYS A 91 7.80 1.62 -3.82
N MET A 92 6.87 2.50 -3.46
CA MET A 92 7.09 3.53 -2.43
C MET A 92 7.34 2.90 -1.06
N GLU A 93 6.54 1.94 -0.66
CA GLU A 93 6.71 1.21 0.60
C GLU A 93 8.06 0.49 0.67
N ALA A 94 8.45 -0.21 -0.40
CA ALA A 94 9.70 -0.96 -0.42
C ALA A 94 10.96 -0.11 -0.55
N SER A 95 10.88 1.10 -1.12
CA SER A 95 12.06 1.92 -1.42
C SER A 95 12.20 3.18 -0.57
N VAL A 96 11.08 3.82 -0.21
CA VAL A 96 11.07 5.09 0.51
C VAL A 96 10.72 4.89 1.98
N TRP A 97 9.66 4.14 2.29
CA TRP A 97 9.22 3.94 3.67
C TRP A 97 10.20 3.10 4.50
N THR A 98 11.03 2.29 3.84
CA THR A 98 12.12 1.52 4.49
C THR A 98 13.35 2.36 4.83
N ASP A 99 13.44 3.62 4.35
CA ASP A 99 14.51 4.53 4.77
C ASP A 99 14.37 4.82 6.27
N PRO A 100 15.45 4.69 7.08
CA PRO A 100 15.37 4.84 8.53
C PRO A 100 14.81 6.17 9.01
N LYS A 101 15.11 7.28 8.28
CA LYS A 101 14.60 8.61 8.63
C LYS A 101 13.11 8.72 8.33
N VAL A 102 12.69 8.26 7.15
CA VAL A 102 11.28 8.27 6.73
C VAL A 102 10.47 7.40 7.68
N LYS A 103 10.93 6.19 7.96
CA LYS A 103 10.29 5.29 8.90
C LYS A 103 10.11 5.92 10.28
N GLN A 104 11.18 6.51 10.83
CA GLN A 104 11.13 7.19 12.14
C GLN A 104 10.09 8.32 12.16
N MET A 105 10.02 9.13 11.09
CA MET A 105 9.03 10.20 10.98
C MET A 105 7.60 9.64 10.90
N LEU A 106 7.36 8.65 10.06
CA LEU A 106 6.04 8.04 9.89
C LEU A 106 5.52 7.38 11.16
N GLU A 107 6.40 6.75 11.95
CA GLU A 107 6.01 6.06 13.19
C GLU A 107 5.90 7.01 14.39
N ASN A 108 6.72 8.08 14.46
CA ASN A 108 6.81 8.89 15.66
C ASN A 108 6.16 10.27 15.53
N ASP A 109 6.23 10.90 14.36
CA ASP A 109 5.82 12.29 14.20
C ASP A 109 4.39 12.43 13.65
N TYR A 110 3.89 11.40 12.97
CA TYR A 110 2.57 11.39 12.34
C TYR A 110 1.67 10.28 12.88
N VAL A 111 0.38 10.47 12.72
CA VAL A 111 -0.60 9.38 12.74
C VAL A 111 -0.82 8.96 11.30
N LEU A 112 -0.35 7.77 10.95
CA LEU A 112 -0.48 7.22 9.60
C LEU A 112 -1.81 6.50 9.44
N ILE A 113 -2.57 6.91 8.43
CA ILE A 113 -3.84 6.31 8.03
C ILE A 113 -3.69 5.81 6.59
N THR A 114 -3.85 4.52 6.34
CA THR A 114 -3.82 3.97 4.97
C THR A 114 -5.22 3.56 4.54
N LEU A 115 -5.71 4.15 3.45
CA LEU A 115 -7.05 3.94 2.91
C LEU A 115 -6.98 3.20 1.58
N MET A 116 -7.44 1.95 1.57
CA MET A 116 -7.40 1.09 0.38
C MET A 116 -8.58 1.40 -0.55
N VAL A 117 -8.31 2.13 -1.64
CA VAL A 117 -9.36 2.59 -2.59
C VAL A 117 -9.91 1.49 -3.50
N ASP A 118 -9.26 0.34 -3.55
CA ASP A 118 -9.67 -0.84 -4.32
C ASP A 118 -10.22 -1.98 -3.45
N ASP A 119 -10.47 -1.72 -2.16
CA ASP A 119 -11.05 -2.69 -1.25
C ASP A 119 -12.48 -3.09 -1.69
N LYS A 120 -12.66 -4.40 -1.92
CA LYS A 120 -13.94 -4.99 -2.37
C LYS A 120 -14.86 -5.37 -1.22
N THR A 121 -14.45 -5.18 0.02
CA THR A 121 -15.28 -5.43 1.20
C THR A 121 -16.54 -4.58 1.14
N LYS A 122 -17.69 -5.21 1.27
CA LYS A 122 -18.99 -4.54 1.18
C LYS A 122 -19.23 -3.69 2.44
N LEU A 123 -19.74 -2.48 2.23
CA LEU A 123 -20.26 -1.67 3.33
C LEU A 123 -21.50 -2.35 3.94
N PRO A 124 -21.71 -2.23 5.25
CA PRO A 124 -22.91 -2.75 5.93
C PRO A 124 -24.20 -2.19 5.34
N GLN A 125 -24.17 -0.91 4.94
CA GLN A 125 -25.23 -0.23 4.21
C GLN A 125 -24.62 0.60 3.08
N PRO A 126 -25.17 0.52 1.84
CA PRO A 126 -24.73 1.37 0.75
C PRO A 126 -24.99 2.85 1.06
N ILE A 127 -24.00 3.69 0.79
CA ILE A 127 -24.10 5.14 1.00
C ILE A 127 -24.52 5.78 -0.32
N GLU A 128 -25.62 6.53 -0.31
CA GLU A 128 -26.05 7.31 -1.48
C GLU A 128 -25.40 8.69 -1.45
N ILE A 129 -24.76 9.05 -2.54
CA ILE A 129 -24.11 10.35 -2.72
C ILE A 129 -24.61 11.04 -3.98
N GLN A 130 -24.49 12.36 -4.00
CA GLN A 130 -24.71 13.18 -5.18
C GLN A 130 -23.33 13.58 -5.74
N GLU A 131 -22.97 13.07 -6.92
CA GLU A 131 -21.72 13.40 -7.60
C GLU A 131 -22.02 13.86 -9.02
N ASN A 132 -21.62 15.07 -9.40
CA ASN A 132 -21.85 15.66 -10.72
C ASN A 132 -23.33 15.62 -11.19
N GLY A 133 -24.27 15.89 -10.28
CA GLY A 133 -25.69 15.90 -10.58
C GLY A 133 -26.32 14.51 -10.76
N LYS A 134 -25.58 13.45 -10.45
CA LYS A 134 -26.08 12.06 -10.50
C LYS A 134 -26.02 11.41 -9.13
N THR A 135 -27.06 10.67 -8.77
CA THR A 135 -27.07 9.84 -7.57
C THR A 135 -26.23 8.59 -7.82
N ARG A 136 -25.21 8.37 -7.00
CA ARG A 136 -24.36 7.20 -7.03
C ARG A 136 -24.42 6.49 -5.67
N LYS A 137 -24.36 5.15 -5.69
CA LYS A 137 -24.33 4.32 -4.49
C LYS A 137 -22.92 3.78 -4.30
N LEU A 138 -22.32 4.11 -3.16
CA LEU A 138 -21.06 3.51 -2.70
C LEU A 138 -21.40 2.18 -2.04
N LYS A 139 -20.82 1.10 -2.53
CA LYS A 139 -21.16 -0.27 -2.09
C LYS A 139 -20.04 -0.94 -1.32
N THR A 140 -18.81 -0.49 -1.52
CA THR A 140 -17.60 -1.07 -0.94
C THR A 140 -16.83 -0.05 -0.12
N ILE A 141 -15.93 -0.54 0.74
CA ILE A 141 -15.00 0.29 1.50
C ILE A 141 -14.13 1.11 0.54
N GLY A 142 -13.63 0.49 -0.54
CA GLY A 142 -12.86 1.18 -1.56
C GLY A 142 -13.65 2.28 -2.27
N ASP A 143 -14.96 2.07 -2.53
CA ASP A 143 -15.83 3.14 -3.06
C ASP A 143 -15.88 4.35 -2.12
N LYS A 144 -16.01 4.10 -0.80
CA LYS A 144 -16.02 5.15 0.25
C LYS A 144 -14.74 5.96 0.22
N TRP A 145 -13.58 5.29 0.22
CA TRP A 145 -12.28 5.98 0.22
C TRP A 145 -11.96 6.67 -1.10
N SER A 146 -12.29 6.06 -2.24
CA SER A 146 -12.21 6.71 -3.54
C SER A 146 -13.06 7.97 -3.63
N TYR A 147 -14.26 7.96 -3.05
CA TYR A 147 -15.11 9.13 -3.00
C TYR A 147 -14.52 10.21 -2.09
N LEU A 148 -14.06 9.86 -0.90
CA LEU A 148 -13.38 10.77 0.01
C LEU A 148 -12.19 11.46 -0.66
N GLN A 149 -11.35 10.69 -1.37
CA GLN A 149 -10.20 11.22 -2.10
C GLN A 149 -10.60 12.27 -3.13
N ARG A 150 -11.63 11.99 -3.93
CA ARG A 150 -12.10 12.92 -4.97
C ARG A 150 -12.82 14.15 -4.39
N SER A 151 -13.70 13.94 -3.43
CA SER A 151 -14.57 15.01 -2.90
C SER A 151 -13.81 15.99 -1.99
N LYS A 152 -12.94 15.46 -1.13
CA LYS A 152 -12.22 16.28 -0.15
C LYS A 152 -10.87 16.78 -0.67
N PHE A 153 -10.15 15.96 -1.41
CA PHE A 153 -8.76 16.25 -1.83
C PHE A 153 -8.61 16.51 -3.34
N GLY A 154 -9.68 16.41 -4.12
CA GLY A 154 -9.67 16.68 -5.56
C GLY A 154 -8.77 15.75 -6.37
N ALA A 155 -8.40 14.60 -5.82
CA ALA A 155 -7.44 13.67 -6.41
C ALA A 155 -8.09 12.32 -6.72
N ASN A 156 -7.52 11.61 -7.69
CA ASN A 156 -7.95 10.26 -8.07
C ASN A 156 -6.74 9.47 -8.61
N ALA A 157 -5.69 9.36 -7.80
CA ALA A 157 -4.44 8.68 -8.14
C ALA A 157 -3.90 7.92 -6.93
N GLN A 158 -3.16 6.84 -7.15
CA GLN A 158 -2.46 6.08 -6.12
C GLN A 158 -0.99 5.87 -6.54
N PRO A 159 -0.05 5.95 -5.58
CA PRO A 159 -0.23 6.45 -4.22
C PRO A 159 -0.53 7.95 -4.19
N PHE A 160 -1.35 8.38 -3.23
CA PHE A 160 -1.59 9.80 -3.00
C PHE A 160 -1.51 10.09 -1.50
N TYR A 161 -0.67 11.04 -1.13
CA TYR A 161 -0.38 11.38 0.26
C TYR A 161 -0.91 12.75 0.61
N CYS A 162 -1.63 12.85 1.73
CA CYS A 162 -2.10 14.10 2.29
C CYS A 162 -1.57 14.28 3.70
N LEU A 163 -1.09 15.47 4.00
CA LEU A 163 -0.73 15.88 5.35
C LEU A 163 -1.82 16.80 5.88
N LEU A 164 -2.41 16.44 7.02
CA LEU A 164 -3.40 17.26 7.72
C LEU A 164 -2.89 17.61 9.11
N TYR A 165 -3.03 18.86 9.46
CA TYR A 165 -2.81 19.28 10.83
C TYR A 165 -4.12 19.11 11.63
N THR A 166 -4.01 18.83 12.93
CA THR A 166 -5.19 18.64 13.79
C THR A 166 -6.05 19.90 13.92
N SER A 167 -5.48 21.09 13.68
CA SER A 167 -6.21 22.35 13.59
C SER A 167 -7.15 22.42 12.38
N ASP A 168 -6.75 21.85 11.24
CA ASP A 168 -7.51 21.88 9.98
C ASP A 168 -8.73 20.94 9.99
N ALA A 169 -8.74 20.01 10.94
CA ALA A 169 -9.84 19.06 11.15
C ALA A 169 -10.92 19.59 12.11
N ALA A 170 -10.78 20.82 12.60
CA ALA A 170 -11.75 21.46 13.51
C ALA A 170 -12.82 22.29 12.77
N ASP A 171 -12.64 22.53 11.48
CA ASP A 171 -13.53 23.36 10.65
C ASP A 171 -14.58 22.56 9.86
N GLU A 172 -14.89 21.32 10.28
CA GLU A 172 -15.96 20.49 9.71
C GLU A 172 -17.06 20.16 10.72
#